data_3881d1fee9976d8d0e77b51692655527
#
_entry.id   3881d1fee9976d8d0e77b51692655527
#
_cell.length_a   1.000
_cell.length_b   1.000
_cell.length_c   1.000
_cell.angle_alpha   90.00
_cell.angle_beta   90.00
_cell.angle_gamma   90.00
#
_symmetry.space_group_name_H-M   'P 1'
#
loop_
_entity.id
_entity.type
_entity.pdbx_description
1 polymer ?
#
loop_
_entity_poly.entity_id
_entity_poly.type
_entity_poly.pdbx_seq_one_letter_code
_entity_poly.pdbx_strand_id
1 'polypeptide(L)'
;MTAFEDKVRRTIDQLQRETWRAMALDITQKRMAWLDRVLPEKPGYGRFTPRQAYEFLFSENMELDLSELPVVSESPDEIVWLSRNRCSLLQACIVLGLDTRKVCRAVNEQATQAFLSRINPQLRFYRSYDEIRPHADCCREKIVRTDFAAYMRIAIQEAQRSRAEGNKGYGAVVVFDNQIIGQAHDTAITARDPSLHAEMSAIRQAVKAKNDPDLCGAILFSTCEPCPMCAALAVWANVTTIVYGISIQETAQLGRSRIQVGASEIVARSPCSIEIIGDILHDECRLLYM
;
A
#
# COMPACT_ATOMS: atom_id res chain seq x y z
N MET A 1 14.89 6.39 -36.03
CA MET A 1 14.65 5.85 -34.70
C MET A 1 13.27 6.29 -34.29
N THR A 2 12.40 5.37 -33.84
CA THR A 2 11.04 5.71 -33.40
C THR A 2 11.06 6.34 -32.00
N ALA A 3 10.02 7.12 -31.65
CA ALA A 3 9.87 7.69 -30.29
C ALA A 3 9.92 6.61 -29.20
N PHE A 4 9.44 5.40 -29.50
CA PHE A 4 9.49 4.27 -28.57
C PHE A 4 10.93 3.74 -28.40
N GLU A 5 11.71 3.61 -29.45
CA GLU A 5 13.12 3.18 -29.37
C GLU A 5 13.95 4.18 -28.55
N ASP A 6 13.71 5.49 -28.71
CA ASP A 6 14.33 6.51 -27.86
C ASP A 6 13.95 6.40 -26.39
N LYS A 7 12.69 6.05 -26.09
CA LYS A 7 12.22 5.80 -24.72
C LYS A 7 12.91 4.57 -24.14
N VAL A 8 13.03 3.48 -24.90
CA VAL A 8 13.75 2.27 -24.46
C VAL A 8 15.20 2.57 -24.15
N ARG A 9 15.91 3.28 -25.03
CA ARG A 9 17.31 3.66 -24.82
C ARG A 9 17.49 4.48 -23.54
N ARG A 10 16.65 5.50 -23.32
CA ARG A 10 16.68 6.29 -22.08
C ARG A 10 16.43 5.43 -20.85
N THR A 11 15.50 4.46 -20.91
CA THR A 11 15.23 3.55 -19.82
C THR A 11 16.41 2.62 -19.54
N ILE A 12 17.13 2.15 -20.57
CA ILE A 12 18.36 1.37 -20.42
C ILE A 12 19.43 2.21 -19.71
N ASP A 13 19.67 3.44 -20.18
CA ASP A 13 20.65 4.34 -19.57
C ASP A 13 20.34 4.63 -18.09
N GLN A 14 19.08 4.83 -17.75
CA GLN A 14 18.64 5.01 -16.37
C GLN A 14 18.88 3.76 -15.51
N LEU A 15 18.48 2.57 -15.98
CA LEU A 15 18.69 1.30 -15.25
C LEU A 15 20.17 0.99 -15.00
N GLN A 16 21.08 1.49 -15.84
CA GLN A 16 22.53 1.31 -15.68
C GLN A 16 23.17 2.35 -14.76
N ARG A 17 22.61 3.56 -14.65
CA ARG A 17 23.23 4.69 -13.94
C ARG A 17 22.57 5.00 -12.60
N GLU A 18 21.30 4.65 -12.43
CA GLU A 18 20.50 5.02 -11.26
C GLU A 18 20.13 3.79 -10.44
N THR A 19 19.87 3.99 -9.17
CA THR A 19 19.20 2.96 -8.35
C THR A 19 17.74 2.85 -8.76
N TRP A 20 17.14 1.66 -8.66
CA TRP A 20 15.71 1.46 -8.93
C TRP A 20 14.83 2.35 -8.05
N ARG A 21 15.29 2.65 -6.83
CA ARG A 21 14.61 3.59 -5.92
C ARG A 21 14.62 5.02 -6.48
N ALA A 22 15.72 5.49 -7.02
CA ALA A 22 15.79 6.82 -7.64
C ALA A 22 14.86 6.93 -8.85
N MET A 23 14.80 5.89 -9.69
CA MET A 23 13.85 5.81 -10.81
C MET A 23 12.39 5.83 -10.33
N ALA A 24 12.05 5.07 -9.30
CA ALA A 24 10.70 5.07 -8.73
C ALA A 24 10.30 6.45 -8.20
N LEU A 25 11.23 7.15 -7.53
CA LEU A 25 11.01 8.51 -7.03
C LEU A 25 10.81 9.51 -8.17
N ASP A 26 11.62 9.44 -9.22
CA ASP A 26 11.49 10.31 -10.41
C ASP A 26 10.11 10.12 -11.09
N ILE A 27 9.70 8.86 -11.31
CA ILE A 27 8.38 8.56 -11.89
C ILE A 27 7.27 9.08 -10.98
N THR A 28 7.38 8.87 -9.67
CA THR A 28 6.40 9.35 -8.70
C THR A 28 6.29 10.87 -8.74
N GLN A 29 7.41 11.59 -8.70
CA GLN A 29 7.43 13.05 -8.76
C GLN A 29 6.80 13.60 -10.05
N LYS A 30 7.09 12.99 -11.20
CA LYS A 30 6.48 13.37 -12.48
C LYS A 30 4.97 13.17 -12.50
N ARG A 31 4.48 12.04 -11.95
CA ARG A 31 3.05 11.77 -11.83
C ARG A 31 2.36 12.74 -10.86
N MET A 32 2.97 13.03 -9.70
CA MET A 32 2.42 13.99 -8.73
C MET A 32 2.36 15.40 -9.34
N ALA A 33 3.42 15.87 -10.00
CA ALA A 33 3.43 17.18 -10.66
C ALA A 33 2.38 17.27 -11.79
N TRP A 34 2.09 16.17 -12.49
CA TRP A 34 1.01 16.11 -13.47
C TRP A 34 -0.36 16.18 -12.78
N LEU A 35 -0.56 15.40 -11.71
CA LEU A 35 -1.80 15.41 -10.91
C LEU A 35 -2.09 16.80 -10.34
N ASP A 36 -1.10 17.49 -9.78
CA ASP A 36 -1.27 18.83 -9.20
C ASP A 36 -1.77 19.86 -10.22
N ARG A 37 -1.49 19.67 -11.51
CA ARG A 37 -2.00 20.52 -12.58
C ARG A 37 -3.43 20.18 -13.01
N VAL A 38 -3.79 18.89 -13.04
CA VAL A 38 -5.07 18.46 -13.64
C VAL A 38 -6.18 18.20 -12.64
N LEU A 39 -5.84 17.81 -11.39
CA LEU A 39 -6.84 17.47 -10.37
C LEU A 39 -7.77 18.63 -9.96
N PRO A 40 -7.31 19.89 -9.84
CA PRO A 40 -8.20 21.00 -9.46
C PRO A 40 -9.41 21.17 -10.37
N GLU A 41 -9.31 20.74 -11.63
CA GLU A 41 -10.36 20.83 -12.64
C GLU A 41 -11.17 19.52 -12.81
N LYS A 42 -10.80 18.44 -12.11
CA LYS A 42 -11.46 17.12 -12.27
C LYS A 42 -12.59 16.94 -11.25
N PRO A 43 -13.82 16.69 -11.72
CA PRO A 43 -14.92 16.32 -10.83
C PRO A 43 -14.65 14.95 -10.18
N GLY A 44 -15.05 14.80 -8.90
CA GLY A 44 -14.92 13.53 -8.19
C GLY A 44 -13.54 13.29 -7.55
N TYR A 45 -12.69 14.30 -7.49
CA TYR A 45 -11.43 14.23 -6.75
C TYR A 45 -11.63 13.66 -5.34
N GLY A 46 -10.77 12.72 -4.96
CA GLY A 46 -10.86 11.99 -3.68
C GLY A 46 -11.87 10.83 -3.66
N ARG A 47 -12.64 10.62 -4.74
CA ARG A 47 -13.71 9.60 -4.82
C ARG A 47 -13.73 8.80 -6.12
N PHE A 48 -12.61 8.76 -6.86
CA PHE A 48 -12.54 7.96 -8.09
C PHE A 48 -12.90 6.50 -7.81
N THR A 49 -13.73 5.92 -8.69
CA THR A 49 -13.96 4.47 -8.71
C THR A 49 -12.75 3.74 -9.31
N PRO A 50 -12.63 2.41 -9.14
CA PRO A 50 -11.57 1.64 -9.81
C PRO A 50 -11.54 1.85 -11.33
N ARG A 51 -12.70 1.91 -11.99
CA ARG A 51 -12.82 2.17 -13.43
C ARG A 51 -12.30 3.57 -13.79
N GLN A 52 -12.76 4.60 -13.12
CA GLN A 52 -12.30 5.97 -13.36
C GLN A 52 -10.80 6.12 -13.14
N ALA A 53 -10.25 5.47 -12.10
CA ALA A 53 -8.82 5.49 -11.81
C ALA A 53 -8.00 4.78 -12.90
N TYR A 54 -8.49 3.63 -13.41
CA TYR A 54 -7.90 2.92 -14.53
C TYR A 54 -7.83 3.80 -15.79
N GLU A 55 -8.95 4.41 -16.20
CA GLU A 55 -9.02 5.28 -17.37
C GLU A 55 -8.11 6.52 -17.19
N PHE A 56 -8.17 7.16 -16.02
CA PHE A 56 -7.40 8.35 -15.73
C PHE A 56 -5.88 8.09 -15.74
N LEU A 57 -5.45 6.97 -15.14
CA LEU A 57 -4.04 6.60 -15.12
C LEU A 57 -3.53 6.22 -16.51
N PHE A 58 -4.22 5.33 -17.22
CA PHE A 58 -3.68 4.74 -18.43
C PHE A 58 -3.95 5.59 -19.67
N SER A 59 -5.15 6.13 -19.84
CA SER A 59 -5.49 6.96 -20.99
C SER A 59 -5.01 8.39 -20.85
N GLU A 60 -5.22 9.06 -19.71
CA GLU A 60 -4.91 10.48 -19.59
C GLU A 60 -3.46 10.75 -19.12
N ASN A 61 -2.96 10.01 -18.10
CA ASN A 61 -1.61 10.24 -17.60
C ASN A 61 -0.52 9.54 -18.43
N MET A 62 -0.76 8.29 -18.84
CA MET A 62 0.22 7.50 -19.59
C MET A 62 0.02 7.56 -21.11
N GLU A 63 -1.08 8.15 -21.59
CA GLU A 63 -1.43 8.30 -23.01
C GLU A 63 -1.41 6.95 -23.77
N LEU A 64 -1.93 5.89 -23.13
CA LEU A 64 -1.99 4.56 -23.71
C LEU A 64 -3.34 4.32 -24.38
N ASP A 65 -3.34 3.53 -25.45
CA ASP A 65 -4.57 3.00 -26.03
C ASP A 65 -5.12 1.88 -25.12
N LEU A 66 -6.33 2.10 -24.59
CA LEU A 66 -6.97 1.13 -23.70
C LEU A 66 -7.33 -0.19 -24.40
N SER A 67 -7.34 -0.26 -25.73
CA SER A 67 -7.47 -1.52 -26.46
C SER A 67 -6.30 -2.48 -26.23
N GLU A 68 -5.12 -1.95 -25.87
CA GLU A 68 -3.94 -2.74 -25.47
C GLU A 68 -3.99 -3.21 -24.01
N LEU A 69 -4.99 -2.74 -23.23
CA LEU A 69 -5.21 -3.07 -21.84
C LEU A 69 -6.64 -3.62 -21.60
N PRO A 70 -7.07 -4.68 -22.30
CA PRO A 70 -8.44 -5.16 -22.21
C PRO A 70 -8.83 -5.53 -20.77
N VAL A 71 -9.98 -4.99 -20.34
CA VAL A 71 -10.60 -5.33 -19.06
C VAL A 71 -11.21 -6.72 -19.15
N VAL A 72 -10.91 -7.58 -18.18
CA VAL A 72 -11.38 -8.97 -18.13
C VAL A 72 -12.37 -9.23 -17.01
N SER A 73 -12.39 -8.37 -15.98
CA SER A 73 -13.37 -8.40 -14.90
C SER A 73 -13.56 -7.00 -14.33
N GLU A 74 -14.79 -6.69 -13.94
CA GLU A 74 -15.15 -5.41 -13.34
C GLU A 74 -16.31 -5.56 -12.35
N SER A 75 -16.21 -4.83 -11.24
CA SER A 75 -17.25 -4.62 -10.24
C SER A 75 -17.20 -3.17 -9.72
N PRO A 76 -18.13 -2.73 -8.88
CA PRO A 76 -18.03 -1.39 -8.26
C PRO A 76 -16.75 -1.15 -7.46
N ASP A 77 -16.11 -2.23 -6.95
CA ASP A 77 -14.97 -2.17 -6.06
C ASP A 77 -13.67 -2.74 -6.66
N GLU A 78 -13.71 -3.28 -7.86
CA GLU A 78 -12.55 -3.88 -8.51
C GLU A 78 -12.61 -3.75 -10.03
N ILE A 79 -11.46 -3.52 -10.66
CA ILE A 79 -11.25 -3.66 -12.09
C ILE A 79 -9.97 -4.46 -12.34
N VAL A 80 -10.06 -5.48 -13.21
CA VAL A 80 -8.95 -6.35 -13.61
C VAL A 80 -8.73 -6.26 -15.11
N TRP A 81 -7.48 -6.09 -15.55
CA TRP A 81 -7.12 -6.00 -16.95
C TRP A 81 -5.83 -6.75 -17.27
N LEU A 82 -5.60 -6.94 -18.57
CA LEU A 82 -4.41 -7.60 -19.11
C LEU A 82 -3.61 -6.61 -19.96
N SER A 83 -2.47 -6.11 -19.45
CA SER A 83 -1.62 -5.17 -20.18
C SER A 83 -0.79 -5.87 -21.25
N ARG A 84 -1.00 -5.48 -22.52
CA ARG A 84 -0.27 -5.93 -23.71
C ARG A 84 0.47 -4.81 -24.42
N ASN A 85 0.33 -3.59 -23.93
CA ASN A 85 0.93 -2.38 -24.49
C ASN A 85 2.45 -2.46 -24.62
N ARG A 86 3.00 -1.65 -25.51
CA ARG A 86 4.46 -1.50 -25.63
C ARG A 86 5.05 -0.87 -24.36
N CYS A 87 5.91 -1.61 -23.67
CA CYS A 87 6.51 -1.20 -22.40
C CYS A 87 8.01 -1.02 -22.52
N SER A 88 8.51 0.22 -22.37
CA SER A 88 9.95 0.52 -22.46
C SER A 88 10.76 -0.15 -21.35
N LEU A 89 10.19 -0.27 -20.15
CA LEU A 89 10.85 -0.96 -19.03
C LEU A 89 11.02 -2.46 -19.30
N LEU A 90 10.00 -3.12 -19.86
CA LEU A 90 10.08 -4.51 -20.28
C LEU A 90 11.19 -4.72 -21.31
N GLN A 91 11.23 -3.89 -22.36
CA GLN A 91 12.25 -3.99 -23.40
C GLN A 91 13.66 -3.73 -22.85
N ALA A 92 13.81 -2.74 -21.96
CA ALA A 92 15.09 -2.47 -21.31
C ALA A 92 15.53 -3.65 -20.42
N CYS A 93 14.64 -4.27 -19.68
CA CYS A 93 14.94 -5.46 -18.88
C CYS A 93 15.39 -6.65 -19.77
N ILE A 94 14.71 -6.88 -20.89
CA ILE A 94 15.09 -7.94 -21.85
C ILE A 94 16.50 -7.70 -22.37
N VAL A 95 16.82 -6.47 -22.81
CA VAL A 95 18.15 -6.12 -23.34
C VAL A 95 19.23 -6.27 -22.28
N LEU A 96 18.95 -5.90 -21.03
CA LEU A 96 19.92 -5.94 -19.92
C LEU A 96 19.97 -7.29 -19.18
N GLY A 97 19.13 -8.27 -19.55
CA GLY A 97 19.02 -9.56 -18.83
C GLY A 97 18.52 -9.44 -17.40
N LEU A 98 17.71 -8.41 -17.10
CA LEU A 98 17.16 -8.17 -15.76
C LEU A 98 15.82 -8.88 -15.58
N ASP A 99 15.57 -9.39 -14.36
CA ASP A 99 14.26 -9.97 -14.00
C ASP A 99 13.22 -8.86 -13.90
N THR A 100 12.27 -8.84 -14.86
CA THR A 100 11.18 -7.86 -14.93
C THR A 100 10.29 -7.86 -13.68
N ARG A 101 10.14 -9.00 -13.00
CA ARG A 101 9.36 -9.10 -11.75
C ARG A 101 9.95 -8.19 -10.68
N LYS A 102 11.27 -8.24 -10.50
CA LYS A 102 12.00 -7.45 -9.50
C LYS A 102 12.03 -5.96 -9.89
N VAL A 103 12.40 -5.66 -11.15
CA VAL A 103 12.51 -4.28 -11.61
C VAL A 103 11.15 -3.59 -11.62
N CYS A 104 10.10 -4.25 -12.13
CA CYS A 104 8.78 -3.67 -12.23
C CYS A 104 8.15 -3.41 -10.85
N ARG A 105 8.35 -4.32 -9.88
CA ARG A 105 7.96 -4.13 -8.48
C ARG A 105 8.65 -2.89 -7.89
N ALA A 106 9.97 -2.80 -8.02
CA ALA A 106 10.74 -1.74 -7.41
C ALA A 106 10.53 -0.35 -8.05
N VAL A 107 10.26 -0.29 -9.36
CA VAL A 107 10.22 0.97 -10.12
C VAL A 107 8.80 1.48 -10.35
N ASN A 108 7.85 0.61 -10.73
CA ASN A 108 6.53 1.06 -11.18
C ASN A 108 5.43 0.94 -10.13
N GLU A 109 5.47 -0.07 -9.25
CA GLU A 109 4.36 -0.36 -8.34
C GLU A 109 4.13 0.78 -7.35
N GLN A 110 5.20 1.26 -6.71
CA GLN A 110 5.14 2.37 -5.76
C GLN A 110 4.62 3.66 -6.42
N ALA A 111 5.10 3.99 -7.62
CA ALA A 111 4.66 5.18 -8.34
C ALA A 111 3.21 5.08 -8.80
N THR A 112 2.73 3.87 -9.12
CA THR A 112 1.32 3.63 -9.45
C THR A 112 0.44 3.73 -8.22
N GLN A 113 0.85 3.13 -7.10
CA GLN A 113 0.11 3.24 -5.84
C GLN A 113 0.04 4.69 -5.36
N ALA A 114 1.12 5.46 -5.41
CA ALA A 114 1.12 6.87 -5.05
C ALA A 114 0.13 7.70 -5.88
N PHE A 115 0.05 7.42 -7.20
CA PHE A 115 -0.94 8.05 -8.08
C PHE A 115 -2.37 7.73 -7.62
N LEU A 116 -2.67 6.46 -7.35
CA LEU A 116 -4.01 6.02 -6.93
C LEU A 116 -4.38 6.63 -5.58
N SER A 117 -3.48 6.60 -4.60
CA SER A 117 -3.72 7.17 -3.27
C SER A 117 -4.03 8.66 -3.33
N ARG A 118 -3.42 9.39 -4.28
CA ARG A 118 -3.66 10.83 -4.47
C ARG A 118 -5.05 11.13 -5.02
N ILE A 119 -5.62 10.27 -5.85
CA ILE A 119 -6.97 10.45 -6.44
C ILE A 119 -8.09 9.82 -5.59
N ASN A 120 -7.79 8.76 -4.86
CA ASN A 120 -8.66 8.16 -3.84
C ASN A 120 -7.78 7.27 -2.91
N PRO A 121 -7.62 7.65 -1.62
CA PRO A 121 -6.75 6.91 -0.69
C PRO A 121 -7.23 5.46 -0.40
N GLN A 122 -8.44 5.10 -0.80
CA GLN A 122 -8.95 3.72 -0.66
C GLN A 122 -8.58 2.81 -1.84
N LEU A 123 -8.00 3.34 -2.92
CA LEU A 123 -7.62 2.52 -4.07
C LEU A 123 -6.27 1.84 -3.86
N ARG A 124 -6.20 0.58 -4.23
CA ARG A 124 -4.98 -0.24 -4.17
C ARG A 124 -4.70 -0.85 -5.53
N PHE A 125 -3.42 -0.79 -5.91
CA PHE A 125 -2.91 -1.42 -7.13
C PHE A 125 -2.32 -2.78 -6.79
N TYR A 126 -2.68 -3.80 -7.56
CA TYR A 126 -2.07 -5.12 -7.48
C TYR A 126 -1.64 -5.59 -8.87
N ARG A 127 -0.52 -6.29 -8.91
CA ARG A 127 0.01 -6.97 -10.11
C ARG A 127 0.33 -8.41 -9.77
N SER A 128 -0.08 -9.34 -10.64
CA SER A 128 0.38 -10.72 -10.56
C SER A 128 1.82 -10.81 -11.08
N TYR A 129 2.74 -11.22 -10.24
CA TYR A 129 4.13 -11.43 -10.63
C TYR A 129 4.36 -12.82 -11.23
N ASP A 130 3.37 -13.71 -11.17
CA ASP A 130 3.35 -14.98 -11.90
C ASP A 130 2.85 -14.77 -13.33
N GLU A 131 1.98 -13.78 -13.55
CA GLU A 131 1.41 -13.40 -14.85
C GLU A 131 1.96 -12.04 -15.31
N ILE A 132 3.30 -11.92 -15.46
CA ILE A 132 3.99 -10.72 -15.94
C ILE A 132 4.90 -11.06 -17.12
N ARG A 133 4.92 -10.18 -18.13
CA ARG A 133 5.83 -10.30 -19.27
C ARG A 133 7.30 -10.12 -18.87
N PRO A 134 8.27 -10.85 -19.45
CA PRO A 134 8.14 -11.81 -20.56
C PRO A 134 7.81 -13.24 -20.10
N HIS A 135 7.51 -13.48 -18.83
CA HIS A 135 7.21 -14.81 -18.27
C HIS A 135 5.79 -15.29 -18.60
N ALA A 136 4.92 -14.39 -19.07
CA ALA A 136 3.57 -14.62 -19.55
C ALA A 136 3.28 -13.76 -20.79
N ASP A 137 2.17 -13.98 -21.48
CA ASP A 137 1.77 -13.23 -22.69
C ASP A 137 1.32 -11.80 -22.38
N CYS A 138 0.93 -11.53 -21.12
CA CYS A 138 0.45 -10.24 -20.65
C CYS A 138 0.91 -9.97 -19.21
N CYS A 139 0.71 -8.72 -18.75
CA CYS A 139 0.80 -8.42 -17.32
C CYS A 139 -0.63 -8.36 -16.79
N ARG A 140 -0.97 -9.19 -15.79
CA ARG A 140 -2.27 -9.17 -15.12
C ARG A 140 -2.21 -8.18 -13.97
N GLU A 141 -3.10 -7.21 -13.99
CA GLU A 141 -3.13 -6.09 -13.06
C GLU A 141 -4.55 -5.80 -12.62
N LYS A 142 -4.71 -5.18 -11.44
CA LYS A 142 -6.00 -4.73 -10.94
C LYS A 142 -5.91 -3.50 -10.05
N ILE A 143 -7.00 -2.75 -9.99
CA ILE A 143 -7.26 -1.73 -8.98
C ILE A 143 -8.46 -2.18 -8.15
N VAL A 144 -8.29 -2.15 -6.82
CA VAL A 144 -9.31 -2.55 -5.85
C VAL A 144 -9.61 -1.38 -4.93
N ARG A 145 -10.87 -1.15 -4.59
CA ARG A 145 -11.26 -0.24 -3.52
C ARG A 145 -11.33 -1.02 -2.21
N THR A 146 -10.58 -0.54 -1.20
CA THR A 146 -10.55 -1.12 0.14
C THR A 146 -11.38 -0.26 1.09
N ASP A 147 -12.42 -0.82 1.70
CA ASP A 147 -13.23 -0.11 2.70
C ASP A 147 -12.49 -0.03 4.04
N PHE A 148 -11.81 1.08 4.28
CA PHE A 148 -11.04 1.30 5.50
C PHE A 148 -11.90 1.27 6.76
N ALA A 149 -13.13 1.78 6.70
CA ALA A 149 -14.01 1.79 7.86
C ALA A 149 -14.43 0.36 8.25
N ALA A 150 -14.70 -0.50 7.27
CA ALA A 150 -15.05 -1.89 7.53
C ALA A 150 -13.92 -2.63 8.27
N TYR A 151 -12.68 -2.53 7.78
CA TYR A 151 -11.53 -3.19 8.42
C TYR A 151 -11.15 -2.57 9.76
N MET A 152 -11.29 -1.25 9.92
CA MET A 152 -11.08 -0.58 11.20
C MET A 152 -12.10 -1.06 12.25
N ARG A 153 -13.37 -1.28 11.91
CA ARG A 153 -14.36 -1.86 12.84
C ARG A 153 -13.97 -3.25 13.31
N ILE A 154 -13.35 -4.07 12.46
CA ILE A 154 -12.83 -5.38 12.87
C ILE A 154 -11.67 -5.20 13.87
N ALA A 155 -10.76 -4.25 13.63
CA ALA A 155 -9.71 -3.91 14.59
C ALA A 155 -10.27 -3.40 15.92
N ILE A 156 -11.36 -2.61 15.90
CA ILE A 156 -12.08 -2.16 17.11
C ILE A 156 -12.66 -3.35 17.89
N GLN A 157 -13.25 -4.33 17.21
CA GLN A 157 -13.75 -5.55 17.85
C GLN A 157 -12.62 -6.32 18.54
N GLU A 158 -11.45 -6.44 17.92
CA GLU A 158 -10.27 -7.03 18.54
C GLU A 158 -9.81 -6.22 19.78
N ALA A 159 -9.81 -4.89 19.71
CA ALA A 159 -9.47 -4.05 20.86
C ALA A 159 -10.46 -4.25 22.03
N GLN A 160 -11.76 -4.39 21.75
CA GLN A 160 -12.78 -4.71 22.76
C GLN A 160 -12.54 -6.08 23.39
N ARG A 161 -12.16 -7.09 22.60
CA ARG A 161 -11.79 -8.42 23.08
C ARG A 161 -10.57 -8.34 24.02
N SER A 162 -9.52 -7.61 23.62
CA SER A 162 -8.35 -7.35 24.45
C SER A 162 -8.73 -6.79 25.84
N ARG A 163 -9.64 -5.81 25.89
CA ARG A 163 -10.13 -5.25 27.17
C ARG A 163 -10.91 -6.27 28.00
N ALA A 164 -11.78 -7.05 27.37
CA ALA A 164 -12.56 -8.09 28.05
C ALA A 164 -11.66 -9.17 28.68
N GLU A 165 -10.52 -9.44 28.11
CA GLU A 165 -9.49 -10.36 28.62
C GLU A 165 -8.53 -9.74 29.65
N GLY A 166 -8.70 -8.45 30.01
CA GLY A 166 -7.87 -7.76 30.99
C GLY A 166 -6.56 -7.16 30.43
N ASN A 167 -6.47 -6.98 29.12
CA ASN A 167 -5.36 -6.34 28.45
C ASN A 167 -5.64 -4.86 28.16
N LYS A 168 -4.75 -4.19 27.40
CA LYS A 168 -4.76 -2.72 27.24
C LYS A 168 -5.81 -2.20 26.24
N GLY A 169 -6.43 -3.06 25.43
CA GLY A 169 -7.48 -2.68 24.50
C GLY A 169 -6.96 -2.12 23.16
N TYR A 170 -5.96 -2.75 22.58
CA TYR A 170 -5.49 -2.47 21.21
C TYR A 170 -5.86 -3.63 20.30
N GLY A 171 -6.26 -3.30 19.07
CA GLY A 171 -6.61 -4.27 18.04
C GLY A 171 -6.00 -3.92 16.70
N ALA A 172 -5.66 -4.94 15.91
CA ALA A 172 -5.06 -4.76 14.60
C ALA A 172 -5.49 -5.84 13.60
N VAL A 173 -5.54 -5.45 12.32
CA VAL A 173 -5.87 -6.33 11.19
C VAL A 173 -4.88 -6.07 10.07
N VAL A 174 -4.38 -7.11 9.43
CA VAL A 174 -3.59 -7.02 8.20
C VAL A 174 -4.42 -7.52 7.04
N VAL A 175 -4.56 -6.70 6.03
CA VAL A 175 -5.36 -6.95 4.82
C VAL A 175 -4.46 -6.99 3.60
N PHE A 176 -4.63 -7.97 2.75
CA PHE A 176 -4.01 -8.05 1.44
C PHE A 176 -5.07 -8.44 0.42
N ASP A 177 -5.20 -7.68 -0.66
CA ASP A 177 -6.17 -7.93 -1.72
C ASP A 177 -7.61 -8.09 -1.20
N ASN A 178 -8.03 -7.17 -0.29
CA ASN A 178 -9.31 -7.21 0.43
C ASN A 178 -9.57 -8.51 1.24
N GLN A 179 -8.55 -9.33 1.47
CA GLN A 179 -8.61 -10.51 2.34
C GLN A 179 -7.88 -10.22 3.66
N ILE A 180 -8.49 -10.58 4.78
CA ILE A 180 -7.82 -10.55 6.07
C ILE A 180 -6.83 -11.71 6.13
N ILE A 181 -5.54 -11.39 6.27
CA ILE A 181 -4.46 -12.37 6.38
C ILE A 181 -3.83 -12.40 7.78
N GLY A 182 -4.19 -11.45 8.65
CA GLY A 182 -3.80 -11.43 10.05
C GLY A 182 -4.78 -10.58 10.85
N GLN A 183 -5.18 -11.04 12.04
CA GLN A 183 -6.13 -10.37 12.92
C GLN A 183 -5.77 -10.70 14.36
N ALA A 184 -5.54 -9.68 15.20
CA ALA A 184 -5.10 -9.90 16.56
C ALA A 184 -5.42 -8.70 17.46
N HIS A 185 -5.34 -8.96 18.77
CA HIS A 185 -5.41 -7.94 19.80
C HIS A 185 -4.19 -8.03 20.73
N ASP A 186 -4.00 -6.98 21.51
CA ASP A 186 -2.96 -6.91 22.56
C ASP A 186 -3.23 -7.95 23.66
N THR A 187 -2.24 -8.78 23.93
CA THR A 187 -2.25 -9.80 24.99
C THR A 187 -1.06 -9.65 25.94
N ALA A 188 -0.37 -8.53 25.92
CA ALA A 188 0.91 -8.33 26.60
C ALA A 188 0.82 -8.55 28.11
N ILE A 189 -0.32 -8.22 28.77
CA ILE A 189 -0.50 -8.40 30.21
C ILE A 189 -0.76 -9.87 30.53
N THR A 190 -1.75 -10.48 29.90
CA THR A 190 -2.18 -11.85 30.18
C THR A 190 -1.11 -12.88 29.81
N ALA A 191 -0.41 -12.68 28.72
CA ALA A 191 0.69 -13.53 28.27
C ALA A 191 2.04 -13.23 28.98
N ARG A 192 2.12 -12.12 29.76
CA ARG A 192 3.38 -11.63 30.39
C ARG A 192 4.52 -11.42 29.40
N ASP A 193 4.19 -10.99 28.19
CA ASP A 193 5.15 -10.69 27.12
C ASP A 193 4.88 -9.29 26.53
N PRO A 194 5.78 -8.31 26.78
CA PRO A 194 5.59 -6.92 26.35
C PRO A 194 5.66 -6.77 24.82
N SER A 195 6.08 -7.79 24.08
CA SER A 195 6.13 -7.75 22.62
C SER A 195 4.81 -8.15 21.95
N LEU A 196 3.84 -8.69 22.69
CA LEU A 196 2.55 -9.18 22.14
C LEU A 196 1.53 -8.05 21.99
N HIS A 197 1.93 -6.98 21.31
CA HIS A 197 1.00 -5.96 20.83
C HIS A 197 0.15 -6.49 19.66
N ALA A 198 -1.02 -5.90 19.45
CA ALA A 198 -1.97 -6.28 18.41
C ALA A 198 -1.32 -6.34 17.02
N GLU A 199 -0.61 -5.27 16.65
CA GLU A 199 0.04 -5.13 15.34
C GLU A 199 1.14 -6.19 15.14
N MET A 200 1.96 -6.44 16.18
CA MET A 200 3.00 -7.46 16.15
C MET A 200 2.42 -8.85 15.88
N SER A 201 1.34 -9.17 16.57
CA SER A 201 0.66 -10.45 16.44
C SER A 201 -0.04 -10.59 15.09
N ALA A 202 -0.72 -9.54 14.60
CA ALA A 202 -1.37 -9.53 13.30
C ALA A 202 -0.37 -9.66 12.14
N ILE A 203 0.77 -8.95 12.19
CA ILE A 203 1.84 -9.05 11.18
C ILE A 203 2.43 -10.47 11.16
N ARG A 204 2.71 -11.07 12.33
CA ARG A 204 3.21 -12.46 12.41
C ARG A 204 2.23 -13.47 11.82
N GLN A 205 0.93 -13.30 12.04
CA GLN A 205 -0.10 -14.14 11.40
C GLN A 205 -0.12 -13.94 9.88
N ALA A 206 -0.03 -12.70 9.41
CA ALA A 206 0.00 -12.37 7.99
C ALA A 206 1.20 -13.00 7.26
N VAL A 207 2.40 -12.88 7.84
CA VAL A 207 3.62 -13.54 7.32
C VAL A 207 3.44 -15.05 7.22
N LYS A 208 2.85 -15.67 8.25
CA LYS A 208 2.58 -17.10 8.24
C LYS A 208 1.53 -17.49 7.19
N ALA A 209 0.45 -16.71 7.06
CA ALA A 209 -0.62 -16.97 6.08
C ALA A 209 -0.12 -16.83 4.63
N LYS A 210 0.73 -15.83 4.36
CA LYS A 210 1.38 -15.66 3.04
C LYS A 210 2.50 -16.67 2.78
N ASN A 211 3.03 -17.28 3.82
CA ASN A 211 4.27 -18.07 3.78
C ASN A 211 5.44 -17.26 3.16
N ASP A 212 5.46 -15.95 3.42
CA ASP A 212 6.43 -15.00 2.88
C ASP A 212 6.62 -13.87 3.90
N PRO A 213 7.86 -13.54 4.31
CA PRO A 213 8.12 -12.40 5.19
C PRO A 213 7.84 -11.05 4.53
N ASP A 214 7.75 -10.98 3.21
CA ASP A 214 7.44 -9.78 2.43
C ASP A 214 5.92 -9.57 2.34
N LEU A 215 5.42 -8.58 3.06
CA LEU A 215 4.01 -8.14 3.04
C LEU A 215 3.78 -6.95 2.08
N CYS A 216 4.60 -6.80 1.04
CA CYS A 216 4.38 -5.77 0.02
C CYS A 216 2.96 -5.86 -0.54
N GLY A 217 2.25 -4.72 -0.61
CA GLY A 217 0.86 -4.62 -0.98
C GLY A 217 -0.14 -4.80 0.18
N ALA A 218 0.31 -5.22 1.37
CA ALA A 218 -0.57 -5.34 2.52
C ALA A 218 -0.80 -4.00 3.23
N ILE A 219 -1.97 -3.89 3.89
CA ILE A 219 -2.38 -2.76 4.71
C ILE A 219 -2.49 -3.24 6.16
N LEU A 220 -1.83 -2.54 7.07
CA LEU A 220 -2.01 -2.72 8.51
C LEU A 220 -3.04 -1.72 9.02
N PHE A 221 -4.16 -2.20 9.54
CA PHE A 221 -5.13 -1.41 10.30
C PHE A 221 -4.83 -1.56 11.79
N SER A 222 -4.79 -0.46 12.53
CA SER A 222 -4.59 -0.44 13.97
C SER A 222 -5.51 0.59 14.64
N THR A 223 -6.14 0.23 15.74
CA THR A 223 -7.01 1.15 16.49
C THR A 223 -6.28 2.36 17.05
N CYS A 224 -4.97 2.24 17.27
CA CYS A 224 -4.09 3.34 17.64
C CYS A 224 -2.86 3.35 16.73
N GLU A 225 -2.29 4.52 16.49
CA GLU A 225 -1.03 4.65 15.75
C GLU A 225 0.03 3.68 16.29
N PRO A 226 0.66 2.87 15.43
CA PRO A 226 1.66 1.90 15.84
C PRO A 226 2.82 2.54 16.61
N CYS A 227 3.17 1.98 17.78
CA CYS A 227 4.33 2.41 18.53
C CYS A 227 5.64 2.12 17.77
N PRO A 228 6.80 2.65 18.18
CA PRO A 228 8.07 2.43 17.46
C PRO A 228 8.41 0.96 17.19
N MET A 229 8.10 0.05 18.12
CA MET A 229 8.32 -1.39 17.94
C MET A 229 7.45 -1.96 16.82
N CYS A 230 6.15 -1.63 16.81
CA CYS A 230 5.20 -2.12 15.81
C CYS A 230 5.45 -1.49 14.43
N ALA A 231 5.74 -0.18 14.39
CA ALA A 231 6.11 0.52 13.17
C ALA A 231 7.40 -0.03 12.55
N ALA A 232 8.42 -0.34 13.38
CA ALA A 232 9.64 -0.98 12.91
C ALA A 232 9.39 -2.39 12.34
N LEU A 233 8.51 -3.19 12.98
CA LEU A 233 8.14 -4.50 12.40
C LEU A 233 7.40 -4.35 11.08
N ALA A 234 6.49 -3.37 10.94
CA ALA A 234 5.81 -3.09 9.68
C ALA A 234 6.80 -2.73 8.56
N VAL A 235 7.87 -1.95 8.89
CA VAL A 235 8.98 -1.66 7.97
C VAL A 235 9.72 -2.94 7.57
N TRP A 236 10.12 -3.77 8.53
CA TRP A 236 10.84 -5.03 8.26
C TRP A 236 10.02 -6.05 7.48
N ALA A 237 8.69 -6.05 7.68
CA ALA A 237 7.76 -6.87 6.92
C ALA A 237 7.38 -6.26 5.56
N ASN A 238 7.90 -5.07 5.21
CA ASN A 238 7.60 -4.36 3.96
C ASN A 238 6.08 -4.11 3.75
N VAL A 239 5.34 -3.80 4.83
CA VAL A 239 3.93 -3.38 4.74
C VAL A 239 3.85 -2.09 3.92
N THR A 240 2.88 -1.98 3.01
CA THR A 240 2.78 -0.83 2.10
C THR A 240 2.03 0.34 2.70
N THR A 241 1.04 0.08 3.55
CA THR A 241 0.20 1.13 4.13
C THR A 241 -0.11 0.82 5.60
N ILE A 242 -0.03 1.84 6.45
CA ILE A 242 -0.52 1.81 7.84
C ILE A 242 -1.73 2.73 7.91
N VAL A 243 -2.85 2.19 8.41
CA VAL A 243 -4.09 2.92 8.66
C VAL A 243 -4.38 2.84 10.16
N TYR A 244 -4.56 4.00 10.81
CA TYR A 244 -4.87 3.99 12.24
C TYR A 244 -6.06 4.88 12.61
N GLY A 245 -6.66 4.61 13.78
CA GLY A 245 -7.82 5.36 14.26
C GLY A 245 -7.45 6.61 15.05
N ILE A 246 -6.58 6.50 16.05
CA ILE A 246 -6.19 7.61 16.95
C ILE A 246 -4.66 7.69 17.06
N SER A 247 -4.12 8.91 17.18
CA SER A 247 -2.67 9.13 17.25
C SER A 247 -2.06 8.72 18.61
N ILE A 248 -0.72 8.50 18.61
CA ILE A 248 0.05 8.29 19.84
C ILE A 248 -0.08 9.50 20.77
N GLN A 249 0.02 10.73 20.23
CA GLN A 249 -0.05 11.96 21.01
C GLN A 249 -1.40 12.08 21.73
N GLU A 250 -2.48 11.82 21.03
CA GLU A 250 -3.82 11.92 21.63
C GLU A 250 -4.06 10.84 22.69
N THR A 251 -3.61 9.58 22.44
CA THR A 251 -3.72 8.54 23.48
C THR A 251 -2.87 8.85 24.71
N ALA A 252 -1.72 9.54 24.56
CA ALA A 252 -0.94 10.02 25.68
C ALA A 252 -1.68 11.10 26.49
N GLN A 253 -2.40 12.02 25.83
CA GLN A 253 -3.27 13.02 26.49
C GLN A 253 -4.43 12.38 27.25
N LEU A 254 -4.91 11.22 26.78
CA LEU A 254 -5.90 10.41 27.49
C LEU A 254 -5.32 9.57 28.65
N GLY A 255 -4.07 9.81 29.02
CA GLY A 255 -3.41 9.16 30.16
C GLY A 255 -2.73 7.81 29.85
N ARG A 256 -2.63 7.42 28.59
CA ARG A 256 -1.91 6.20 28.22
C ARG A 256 -0.40 6.43 28.17
N SER A 257 0.36 5.60 28.91
CA SER A 257 1.82 5.64 28.86
C SER A 257 2.33 5.21 27.47
N ARG A 258 3.03 6.12 26.76
CA ARG A 258 3.47 5.93 25.38
C ARG A 258 4.90 6.44 25.17
N ILE A 259 5.62 5.77 24.27
CA ILE A 259 6.80 6.38 23.64
C ILE A 259 6.24 7.33 22.55
N GLN A 260 6.47 8.63 22.76
CA GLN A 260 5.89 9.68 21.89
C GLN A 260 6.71 9.88 20.60
N VAL A 261 6.91 8.79 19.86
CA VAL A 261 7.52 8.77 18.53
C VAL A 261 6.50 8.17 17.58
N GLY A 262 6.02 8.95 16.64
CA GLY A 262 5.02 8.54 15.68
C GLY A 262 5.54 7.52 14.67
N ALA A 263 4.64 6.75 14.07
CA ALA A 263 4.98 5.79 13.02
C ALA A 263 5.66 6.47 11.82
N SER A 264 5.27 7.71 11.49
CA SER A 264 5.88 8.51 10.42
C SER A 264 7.37 8.80 10.63
N GLU A 265 7.80 9.00 11.90
CA GLU A 265 9.21 9.23 12.20
C GLU A 265 10.07 7.98 12.00
N ILE A 266 9.54 6.80 12.32
CA ILE A 266 10.20 5.51 12.08
C ILE A 266 10.32 5.26 10.58
N VAL A 267 9.22 5.45 9.84
CA VAL A 267 9.17 5.26 8.38
C VAL A 267 10.12 6.23 7.67
N ALA A 268 10.17 7.50 8.06
CA ALA A 268 11.05 8.51 7.45
C ALA A 268 12.56 8.17 7.58
N ARG A 269 12.93 7.38 8.59
CA ARG A 269 14.32 6.92 8.82
C ARG A 269 14.57 5.51 8.30
N SER A 270 13.60 4.90 7.63
CA SER A 270 13.69 3.54 7.09
C SER A 270 14.06 3.52 5.60
N PRO A 271 14.52 2.39 5.07
CA PRO A 271 14.73 2.23 3.63
C PRO A 271 13.42 2.05 2.85
N CYS A 272 12.30 1.79 3.54
CA CYS A 272 10.99 1.53 2.93
C CYS A 272 10.15 2.81 2.89
N SER A 273 9.25 2.90 1.92
CA SER A 273 8.20 3.92 1.87
C SER A 273 6.88 3.26 2.26
N ILE A 274 6.32 3.68 3.39
CA ILE A 274 5.00 3.24 3.88
C ILE A 274 4.07 4.44 3.87
N GLU A 275 2.92 4.30 3.23
CA GLU A 275 1.85 5.30 3.32
C GLU A 275 1.21 5.23 4.71
N ILE A 276 1.01 6.38 5.35
CA ILE A 276 0.40 6.46 6.68
C ILE A 276 -0.86 7.30 6.59
N ILE A 277 -1.99 6.71 7.02
CA ILE A 277 -3.32 7.32 6.99
C ILE A 277 -3.91 7.24 8.39
N GLY A 278 -4.14 8.39 9.01
CA GLY A 278 -4.75 8.51 10.34
C GLY A 278 -6.23 8.80 10.31
N ASP A 279 -6.81 8.86 11.49
CA ASP A 279 -8.16 9.35 11.80
C ASP A 279 -9.30 8.54 11.17
N ILE A 280 -9.07 7.26 10.85
CA ILE A 280 -10.12 6.38 10.35
C ILE A 280 -10.96 5.87 11.53
N LEU A 281 -12.25 6.24 11.54
CA LEU A 281 -13.17 6.01 12.66
C LEU A 281 -12.61 6.54 14.00
N HIS A 282 -12.00 7.74 13.93
CA HIS A 282 -11.32 8.36 15.06
C HIS A 282 -12.14 8.33 16.37
N ASP A 283 -13.39 8.78 16.33
CA ASP A 283 -14.23 8.86 17.53
C ASP A 283 -14.54 7.46 18.11
N GLU A 284 -14.80 6.46 17.27
CA GLU A 284 -15.01 5.08 17.68
C GLU A 284 -13.73 4.51 18.34
N CYS A 285 -12.57 4.77 17.76
CA CYS A 285 -11.27 4.36 18.30
C CYS A 285 -10.94 5.10 19.61
N ARG A 286 -11.22 6.40 19.70
CA ARG A 286 -11.00 7.22 20.90
C ARG A 286 -11.70 6.67 22.14
N LEU A 287 -12.94 6.19 21.99
CA LEU A 287 -13.72 5.58 23.07
C LEU A 287 -13.06 4.34 23.70
N LEU A 288 -12.15 3.67 22.98
CA LEU A 288 -11.41 2.53 23.52
C LEU A 288 -10.38 2.94 24.59
N TYR A 289 -9.98 4.21 24.64
CA TYR A 289 -8.86 4.69 25.45
C TYR A 289 -9.27 5.67 26.55
N MET A 290 -10.56 6.00 26.62
CA MET A 290 -11.18 6.81 27.67
C MET A 290 -11.47 6.03 28.95
#